data_b5fc6ccf3c30a2b95da3f80a87323ef2
#
_entry.id   b5fc6ccf3c30a2b95da3f80a87323ef2
#
_cell.length_a   1.000
_cell.length_b   1.000
_cell.length_c   1.000
_cell.angle_alpha   90.00
_cell.angle_beta   90.00
_cell.angle_gamma   90.00
#
_symmetry.space_group_name_H-M   'P 1'
#
loop_
_entity.id
_entity.type
_entity.pdbx_description
1 polymer ?
#
loop_
_entity_poly.entity_id
_entity_poly.type
_entity_poly.pdbx_seq_one_letter_code
_entity_poly.pdbx_strand_id
1 'polypeptide(L)'
;FVMFASKKYIQTINIFNIEYPILLLSSILGMMVMISSNDLIVFYMGLELQSLALYVLASFNRENLLSSESGVKYFVLSALSSGLLLYGCSLIYGFTGSTNFNVIMNNLDPSNYILSSGLVFILVGLSFKISAVPFHMWAPDVYQGSPTSVTSFFAILPKIAALTVFIRFLYVPFANIVDQW
;
A
#
# COMPACT_ATOMS: atom_id res chain seq x y z
N PHE A 1 5.21 -19.40 -4.91
CA PHE A 1 4.04 -20.28 -4.93
C PHE A 1 2.98 -19.80 -5.93
N VAL A 2 2.50 -18.55 -5.85
CA VAL A 2 1.48 -17.96 -6.76
C VAL A 2 1.90 -18.13 -8.23
N MET A 3 3.14 -17.80 -8.58
CA MET A 3 3.65 -17.93 -9.95
C MET A 3 3.60 -19.37 -10.48
N PHE A 4 3.94 -20.36 -9.66
CA PHE A 4 3.91 -21.77 -10.03
C PHE A 4 2.47 -22.33 -10.13
N ALA A 5 1.64 -21.98 -9.13
CA ALA A 5 0.25 -22.45 -9.09
C ALA A 5 -0.60 -21.84 -10.23
N SER A 6 -0.31 -20.59 -10.62
CA SER A 6 -1.05 -19.89 -11.68
C SER A 6 -0.61 -20.21 -13.12
N LYS A 7 0.51 -20.93 -13.31
CA LYS A 7 1.09 -21.17 -14.64
C LYS A 7 0.09 -21.73 -15.65
N LYS A 8 -0.65 -22.79 -15.29
CA LYS A 8 -1.67 -23.39 -16.17
C LYS A 8 -2.82 -22.43 -16.47
N TYR A 9 -3.31 -21.72 -15.46
CA TYR A 9 -4.39 -20.75 -15.59
C TYR A 9 -4.01 -19.59 -16.53
N ILE A 10 -2.81 -19.03 -16.36
CA ILE A 10 -2.30 -17.93 -17.18
C ILE A 10 -2.09 -18.35 -18.63
N GLN A 11 -1.66 -19.62 -18.85
CA GLN A 11 -1.53 -20.19 -20.20
C GLN A 11 -2.89 -20.39 -20.88
N THR A 12 -3.92 -20.84 -20.16
CA THR A 12 -5.27 -21.03 -20.73
C THR A 12 -5.94 -19.73 -21.14
N ILE A 13 -5.61 -18.61 -20.49
CA ILE A 13 -6.17 -17.29 -20.79
C ILE A 13 -5.27 -16.50 -21.79
N ASN A 14 -4.19 -17.11 -22.30
CA ASN A 14 -3.22 -16.46 -23.19
C ASN A 14 -2.60 -15.14 -22.66
N ILE A 15 -2.51 -14.97 -21.35
CA ILE A 15 -1.96 -13.77 -20.70
C ILE A 15 -0.50 -14.00 -20.27
N PHE A 16 0.16 -15.06 -20.73
CA PHE A 16 1.53 -15.35 -20.33
C PHE A 16 2.52 -14.44 -21.07
N ASN A 17 2.79 -13.27 -20.46
CA ASN A 17 3.80 -12.34 -20.92
C ASN A 17 4.95 -12.28 -19.89
N ILE A 18 6.16 -11.99 -20.37
CA ILE A 18 7.35 -11.81 -19.53
C ILE A 18 7.16 -10.70 -18.49
N GLU A 19 6.28 -9.74 -18.76
CA GLU A 19 5.95 -8.63 -17.89
C GLU A 19 5.29 -9.07 -16.57
N TYR A 20 4.49 -10.17 -16.59
CA TYR A 20 3.76 -10.64 -15.41
C TYR A 20 4.67 -10.98 -14.22
N PRO A 21 5.69 -11.85 -14.36
CA PRO A 21 6.61 -12.14 -13.26
C PRO A 21 7.45 -10.93 -12.84
N ILE A 22 7.80 -10.03 -13.75
CA ILE A 22 8.55 -8.81 -13.44
C ILE A 22 7.71 -7.91 -12.53
N LEU A 23 6.44 -7.70 -12.84
CA LEU A 23 5.53 -6.89 -12.03
C LEU A 23 5.29 -7.52 -10.64
N LEU A 24 5.15 -8.84 -10.54
CA LEU A 24 5.05 -9.50 -9.25
C LEU A 24 6.31 -9.31 -8.40
N LEU A 25 7.50 -9.47 -9.00
CA LEU A 25 8.76 -9.28 -8.29
C LEU A 25 8.98 -7.83 -7.88
N SER A 26 8.64 -6.86 -8.73
CA SER A 26 8.74 -5.43 -8.39
C SER A 26 7.78 -5.06 -7.25
N SER A 27 6.57 -5.63 -7.21
CA SER A 27 5.64 -5.41 -6.10
C SER A 27 6.17 -5.99 -4.79
N ILE A 28 6.76 -7.19 -4.82
CA ILE A 28 7.38 -7.81 -3.64
C ILE A 28 8.57 -6.98 -3.15
N LEU A 29 9.41 -6.49 -4.06
CA LEU A 29 10.51 -5.60 -3.72
C LEU A 29 10.00 -4.33 -3.01
N GLY A 30 8.94 -3.72 -3.54
CA GLY A 30 8.29 -2.57 -2.90
C GLY A 30 7.81 -2.88 -1.47
N MET A 31 7.19 -4.05 -1.26
CA MET A 31 6.77 -4.51 0.08
C MET A 31 7.97 -4.66 1.02
N MET A 32 9.07 -5.27 0.57
CA MET A 32 10.27 -5.46 1.38
C MET A 32 10.90 -4.12 1.77
N VAL A 33 11.02 -3.18 0.82
CA VAL A 33 11.53 -1.83 1.07
C VAL A 33 10.64 -1.11 2.09
N MET A 34 9.32 -1.18 1.92
CA MET A 34 8.35 -0.55 2.81
C MET A 34 8.48 -1.09 4.25
N ILE A 35 8.57 -2.42 4.43
CA ILE A 35 8.66 -3.06 5.74
C ILE A 35 9.99 -2.75 6.43
N SER A 36 11.09 -2.71 5.69
CA SER A 36 12.43 -2.47 6.23
C SER A 36 12.76 -0.99 6.45
N SER A 37 11.92 -0.07 5.94
CA SER A 37 12.17 1.37 6.00
C SER A 37 12.24 1.87 7.44
N ASN A 38 13.15 2.80 7.71
CA ASN A 38 13.25 3.55 8.96
C ASN A 38 13.11 5.07 8.72
N ASP A 39 12.52 5.43 7.58
CA ASP A 39 12.38 6.80 7.08
C ASP A 39 11.04 6.94 6.35
N LEU A 40 10.35 8.08 6.54
CA LEU A 40 9.05 8.36 5.92
C LEU A 40 9.10 8.34 4.39
N ILE A 41 10.17 8.86 3.80
CA ILE A 41 10.30 8.94 2.34
C ILE A 41 10.52 7.53 1.77
N VAL A 42 11.43 6.75 2.38
CA VAL A 42 11.71 5.38 1.94
C VAL A 42 10.47 4.49 2.08
N PHE A 43 9.73 4.65 3.18
CA PHE A 43 8.44 3.99 3.40
C PHE A 43 7.46 4.33 2.26
N TYR A 44 7.27 5.62 1.97
CA TYR A 44 6.35 6.07 0.92
C TYR A 44 6.76 5.55 -0.47
N MET A 45 8.04 5.60 -0.81
CA MET A 45 8.56 5.10 -2.10
C MET A 45 8.35 3.59 -2.25
N GLY A 46 8.56 2.81 -1.17
CA GLY A 46 8.26 1.38 -1.17
C GLY A 46 6.78 1.07 -1.40
N LEU A 47 5.91 1.85 -0.76
CA LEU A 47 4.45 1.75 -0.92
C LEU A 47 4.01 2.09 -2.36
N GLU A 48 4.57 3.13 -2.97
CA GLU A 48 4.24 3.51 -4.35
C GLU A 48 4.78 2.48 -5.36
N LEU A 49 6.00 1.98 -5.19
CA LEU A 49 6.57 0.94 -6.05
C LEU A 49 5.68 -0.32 -6.06
N GLN A 50 5.24 -0.77 -4.88
CA GLN A 50 4.29 -1.86 -4.75
C GLN A 50 2.98 -1.54 -5.49
N SER A 51 2.41 -0.37 -5.23
CA SER A 51 1.09 0.00 -5.71
C SER A 51 1.03 0.13 -7.23
N LEU A 52 2.01 0.78 -7.84
CA LEU A 52 2.08 0.93 -9.31
C LEU A 52 2.11 -0.42 -10.03
N ALA A 53 2.90 -1.38 -9.51
CA ALA A 53 2.93 -2.72 -10.07
C ALA A 53 1.56 -3.42 -9.94
N LEU A 54 0.87 -3.24 -8.81
CA LEU A 54 -0.43 -3.85 -8.56
C LEU A 54 -1.54 -3.27 -9.45
N TYR A 55 -1.51 -1.98 -9.79
CA TYR A 55 -2.48 -1.37 -10.72
C TYR A 55 -2.39 -2.00 -12.11
N VAL A 56 -1.17 -2.20 -12.61
CA VAL A 56 -0.95 -2.84 -13.92
C VAL A 56 -1.36 -4.31 -13.87
N LEU A 57 -1.08 -5.02 -12.78
CA LEU A 57 -1.51 -6.41 -12.60
C LEU A 57 -3.03 -6.55 -12.54
N ALA A 58 -3.76 -5.60 -11.94
CA ALA A 58 -5.23 -5.61 -11.91
C ALA A 58 -5.83 -5.52 -13.31
N SER A 59 -5.25 -4.68 -14.18
CA SER A 59 -5.68 -4.49 -15.56
C SER A 59 -4.93 -5.37 -16.56
N PHE A 60 -4.30 -6.45 -16.12
CA PHE A 60 -3.39 -7.23 -16.97
C PHE A 60 -4.11 -7.91 -18.15
N ASN A 61 -5.38 -8.33 -17.97
CA ASN A 61 -6.21 -8.84 -19.06
C ASN A 61 -6.88 -7.70 -19.83
N ARG A 62 -6.18 -7.14 -20.80
CA ARG A 62 -6.61 -5.95 -21.57
C ARG A 62 -7.86 -6.18 -22.42
N GLU A 63 -8.14 -7.43 -22.81
CA GLU A 63 -9.31 -7.78 -23.62
C GLU A 63 -10.59 -7.85 -22.79
N ASN A 64 -10.48 -7.92 -21.46
CA ASN A 64 -11.62 -7.97 -20.57
C ASN A 64 -11.93 -6.57 -20.00
N LEU A 65 -13.13 -6.06 -20.32
CA LEU A 65 -13.59 -4.76 -19.84
C LEU A 65 -13.57 -4.63 -18.30
N LEU A 66 -13.96 -5.72 -17.58
CA LEU A 66 -13.97 -5.73 -16.12
C LEU A 66 -12.54 -5.60 -15.56
N SER A 67 -11.55 -6.20 -16.22
CA SER A 67 -10.15 -6.09 -15.80
C SER A 67 -9.62 -4.66 -16.02
N SER A 68 -9.91 -4.05 -17.15
CA SER A 68 -9.52 -2.67 -17.42
C SER A 68 -10.18 -1.68 -16.45
N GLU A 69 -11.48 -1.85 -16.20
CA GLU A 69 -12.24 -1.06 -15.23
C GLU A 69 -11.69 -1.21 -13.80
N SER A 70 -11.37 -2.43 -13.39
CA SER A 70 -10.79 -2.72 -12.06
C SER A 70 -9.45 -2.01 -11.86
N GLY A 71 -8.58 -2.02 -12.88
CA GLY A 71 -7.30 -1.32 -12.83
C GLY A 71 -7.44 0.18 -12.69
N VAL A 72 -8.36 0.80 -13.44
CA VAL A 72 -8.64 2.25 -13.36
C VAL A 72 -9.22 2.62 -12.00
N LYS A 73 -10.23 1.90 -11.51
CA LYS A 73 -10.82 2.13 -10.19
C LYS A 73 -9.77 2.01 -9.09
N TYR A 74 -8.94 0.97 -9.16
CA TYR A 74 -7.88 0.77 -8.17
C TYR A 74 -6.86 1.90 -8.20
N PHE A 75 -6.42 2.31 -9.38
CA PHE A 75 -5.47 3.42 -9.54
C PHE A 75 -6.03 4.72 -8.96
N VAL A 76 -7.23 5.15 -9.36
CA VAL A 76 -7.80 6.43 -8.94
C VAL A 76 -8.01 6.49 -7.42
N LEU A 77 -8.64 5.46 -6.84
CA LEU A 77 -8.94 5.43 -5.41
C LEU A 77 -7.67 5.29 -4.58
N SER A 78 -6.71 4.48 -5.05
CA SER A 78 -5.45 4.31 -4.35
C SER A 78 -4.54 5.54 -4.46
N ALA A 79 -4.54 6.26 -5.59
CA ALA A 79 -3.81 7.52 -5.74
C ALA A 79 -4.33 8.61 -4.78
N LEU A 80 -5.65 8.69 -4.58
CA LEU A 80 -6.22 9.57 -3.57
C LEU A 80 -5.73 9.20 -2.16
N SER A 81 -5.75 7.91 -1.83
CA SER A 81 -5.30 7.41 -0.53
C SER A 81 -3.81 7.68 -0.29
N SER A 82 -2.95 7.46 -1.30
CA SER A 82 -1.52 7.74 -1.17
C SER A 82 -1.21 9.24 -1.10
N GLY A 83 -2.03 10.08 -1.74
CA GLY A 83 -1.96 11.53 -1.59
C GLY A 83 -2.26 11.99 -0.15
N LEU A 84 -3.31 11.42 0.49
CA LEU A 84 -3.62 11.67 1.90
C LEU A 84 -2.49 11.21 2.83
N LEU A 85 -1.92 10.03 2.57
CA LEU A 85 -0.78 9.51 3.32
C LEU A 85 0.44 10.41 3.19
N LEU A 86 0.78 10.85 1.97
CA LEU A 86 1.89 11.78 1.74
C LEU A 86 1.68 13.11 2.44
N TYR A 87 0.45 13.62 2.43
CA TYR A 87 0.09 14.82 3.17
C TYR A 87 0.31 14.64 4.68
N GLY A 88 -0.09 13.49 5.24
CA GLY A 88 0.20 13.13 6.62
C GLY A 88 1.71 13.11 6.93
N CYS A 89 2.51 12.48 6.05
CA CYS A 89 3.97 12.50 6.19
C CYS A 89 4.54 13.91 6.14
N SER A 90 4.01 14.79 5.29
CA SER A 90 4.47 16.19 5.18
C SER A 90 4.16 16.99 6.43
N LEU A 91 3.02 16.77 7.07
CA LEU A 91 2.68 17.40 8.34
C LEU A 91 3.65 16.97 9.45
N ILE A 92 3.93 15.67 9.56
CA ILE A 92 4.89 15.17 10.55
C ILE A 92 6.27 15.74 10.30
N TYR A 93 6.76 15.73 9.06
CA TYR A 93 8.03 16.33 8.70
C TYR A 93 8.09 17.83 9.03
N GLY A 94 7.04 18.57 8.72
CA GLY A 94 6.98 20.02 8.94
C GLY A 94 7.13 20.42 10.43
N PHE A 95 6.66 19.58 11.36
CA PHE A 95 6.72 19.86 12.80
C PHE A 95 7.89 19.19 13.52
N THR A 96 8.35 18.03 13.05
CA THR A 96 9.48 17.31 13.67
C THR A 96 10.83 17.66 13.04
N GLY A 97 10.84 18.23 11.84
CA GLY A 97 12.04 18.58 11.07
C GLY A 97 12.84 17.38 10.56
N SER A 98 12.30 16.15 10.65
CA SER A 98 12.99 14.93 10.24
C SER A 98 12.05 13.92 9.60
N THR A 99 12.59 13.11 8.71
CA THR A 99 11.90 11.96 8.12
C THR A 99 12.23 10.63 8.81
N ASN A 100 13.28 10.60 9.64
CA ASN A 100 13.74 9.41 10.33
C ASN A 100 12.85 9.06 11.53
N PHE A 101 12.39 7.82 11.64
CA PHE A 101 11.44 7.38 12.66
C PHE A 101 11.94 7.59 14.10
N ASN A 102 13.23 7.35 14.36
CA ASN A 102 13.79 7.52 15.70
C ASN A 102 13.88 9.01 16.11
N VAL A 103 14.18 9.89 15.15
CA VAL A 103 14.24 11.33 15.40
C VAL A 103 12.83 11.89 15.59
N ILE A 104 11.87 11.40 14.79
CA ILE A 104 10.45 11.75 14.94
C ILE A 104 9.99 11.39 16.35
N MET A 105 10.23 10.18 16.83
CA MET A 105 9.86 9.72 18.16
C MET A 105 10.35 10.66 19.27
N ASN A 106 11.59 11.16 19.15
CA ASN A 106 12.18 12.05 20.15
C ASN A 106 11.65 13.49 20.09
N ASN A 107 11.20 13.92 18.91
CA ASN A 107 10.73 15.30 18.66
C ASN A 107 9.21 15.44 18.69
N LEU A 108 8.47 14.34 18.97
CA LEU A 108 7.02 14.38 19.08
C LEU A 108 6.59 15.13 20.33
N ASP A 109 5.78 16.18 20.15
CA ASP A 109 5.07 16.86 21.21
C ASP A 109 3.62 16.34 21.27
N PRO A 110 3.24 15.60 22.34
CA PRO A 110 1.89 15.02 22.47
C PRO A 110 0.79 16.10 22.52
N SER A 111 1.12 17.33 22.86
CA SER A 111 0.15 18.44 22.93
C SER A 111 -0.19 19.06 21.57
N ASN A 112 0.56 18.71 20.51
CA ASN A 112 0.40 19.31 19.20
C ASN A 112 -0.65 18.55 18.35
N TYR A 113 -1.84 19.13 18.25
CA TYR A 113 -2.96 18.56 17.46
C TYR A 113 -2.63 18.36 15.96
N ILE A 114 -1.68 19.10 15.40
CA ILE A 114 -1.31 18.95 14.00
C ILE A 114 -0.52 17.66 13.78
N LEU A 115 0.33 17.27 14.72
CA LEU A 115 1.02 15.97 14.67
C LEU A 115 0.03 14.81 14.74
N SER A 116 -0.97 14.91 15.64
CA SER A 116 -2.05 13.91 15.71
C SER A 116 -2.85 13.85 14.41
N SER A 117 -3.15 14.99 13.78
CA SER A 117 -3.81 15.00 12.47
C SER A 117 -2.95 14.35 11.37
N GLY A 118 -1.63 14.60 11.37
CA GLY A 118 -0.69 13.94 10.46
C GLY A 118 -0.71 12.42 10.61
N LEU A 119 -0.72 11.92 11.86
CA LEU A 119 -0.87 10.49 12.13
C LEU A 119 -2.19 9.94 11.58
N VAL A 120 -3.31 10.62 11.80
CA VAL A 120 -4.62 10.20 11.28
C VAL A 120 -4.59 10.06 9.76
N PHE A 121 -4.01 11.00 9.01
CA PHE A 121 -3.90 10.91 7.56
C PHE A 121 -3.06 9.69 7.11
N ILE A 122 -1.97 9.38 7.81
CA ILE A 122 -1.16 8.18 7.53
C ILE A 122 -1.97 6.92 7.81
N LEU A 123 -2.68 6.84 8.95
CA LEU A 123 -3.50 5.70 9.31
C LEU A 123 -4.66 5.48 8.31
N VAL A 124 -5.28 6.55 7.83
CA VAL A 124 -6.29 6.48 6.76
C VAL A 124 -5.70 5.88 5.49
N GLY A 125 -4.53 6.36 5.05
CA GLY A 125 -3.86 5.82 3.86
C GLY A 125 -3.49 4.33 3.99
N LEU A 126 -2.97 3.91 5.13
CA LEU A 126 -2.67 2.51 5.43
C LEU A 126 -3.94 1.66 5.55
N SER A 127 -5.00 2.18 6.18
CA SER A 127 -6.30 1.50 6.29
C SER A 127 -6.92 1.23 4.92
N PHE A 128 -6.76 2.14 3.97
CA PHE A 128 -7.15 1.92 2.58
C PHE A 128 -6.38 0.73 1.97
N LYS A 129 -5.07 0.64 2.18
CA LYS A 129 -4.24 -0.47 1.63
C LYS A 129 -4.62 -1.84 2.24
N ILE A 130 -5.02 -1.87 3.49
CA ILE A 130 -5.50 -3.09 4.18
C ILE A 130 -6.93 -3.44 3.77
N SER A 131 -7.67 -2.52 3.18
CA SER A 131 -9.12 -2.59 2.93
C SER A 131 -9.93 -2.62 4.26
N ALA A 132 -9.50 -1.85 5.25
CA ALA A 132 -10.25 -1.71 6.49
C ALA A 132 -11.51 -0.85 6.28
N VAL A 133 -12.59 -1.14 6.99
CA VAL A 133 -13.83 -0.34 6.94
C VAL A 133 -13.56 1.03 7.57
N PRO A 134 -13.97 2.15 6.94
CA PRO A 134 -14.81 2.31 5.74
C PRO A 134 -14.06 2.34 4.41
N PHE A 135 -12.74 2.21 4.38
CA PHE A 135 -11.88 2.39 3.20
C PHE A 135 -11.77 1.14 2.30
N HIS A 136 -12.76 0.24 2.34
CA HIS A 136 -12.76 -1.05 1.63
C HIS A 136 -13.50 -1.02 0.27
N MET A 137 -14.08 0.11 -0.14
CA MET A 137 -14.99 0.22 -1.29
C MET A 137 -14.36 -0.20 -2.63
N TRP A 138 -13.03 -0.13 -2.74
CA TRP A 138 -12.30 -0.54 -3.93
C TRP A 138 -12.18 -2.06 -4.09
N ALA A 139 -12.15 -2.79 -2.97
CA ALA A 139 -11.75 -4.20 -2.95
C ALA A 139 -12.73 -5.13 -3.70
N PRO A 140 -14.06 -5.03 -3.58
CA PRO A 140 -14.99 -5.91 -4.31
C PRO A 140 -14.82 -5.81 -5.82
N ASP A 141 -14.80 -4.60 -6.37
CA ASP A 141 -14.70 -4.35 -7.81
C ASP A 141 -13.35 -4.81 -8.37
N VAL A 142 -12.27 -4.52 -7.65
CA VAL A 142 -10.91 -4.91 -8.05
C VAL A 142 -10.72 -6.42 -7.98
N TYR A 143 -11.26 -7.08 -6.98
CA TYR A 143 -11.15 -8.54 -6.85
C TYR A 143 -12.00 -9.29 -7.88
N GLN A 144 -13.15 -8.73 -8.26
CA GLN A 144 -14.01 -9.31 -9.30
C GLN A 144 -13.41 -9.14 -10.69
N GLY A 145 -12.83 -7.98 -11.00
CA GLY A 145 -12.31 -7.68 -12.33
C GLY A 145 -10.92 -8.22 -12.60
N SER A 146 -10.09 -8.38 -11.58
CA SER A 146 -8.71 -8.86 -11.75
C SER A 146 -8.65 -10.36 -12.06
N PRO A 147 -7.62 -10.83 -12.80
CA PRO A 147 -7.37 -12.27 -12.97
C PRO A 147 -7.26 -12.99 -11.62
N THR A 148 -7.80 -14.19 -11.48
CA THR A 148 -7.88 -14.92 -10.18
C THR A 148 -6.52 -15.13 -9.51
N SER A 149 -5.45 -15.33 -10.29
CA SER A 149 -4.09 -15.44 -9.78
C SER A 149 -3.61 -14.14 -9.15
N VAL A 150 -3.97 -13.00 -9.74
CA VAL A 150 -3.66 -11.66 -9.24
C VAL A 150 -4.49 -11.35 -7.99
N THR A 151 -5.78 -11.71 -7.99
CA THR A 151 -6.66 -11.54 -6.84
C THR A 151 -6.15 -12.31 -5.62
N SER A 152 -5.67 -13.54 -5.79
CA SER A 152 -5.09 -14.31 -4.69
C SER A 152 -3.82 -13.66 -4.12
N PHE A 153 -3.01 -13.05 -4.97
CA PHE A 153 -1.85 -12.28 -4.56
C PHE A 153 -2.24 -11.02 -3.77
N PHE A 154 -3.21 -10.25 -4.27
CA PHE A 154 -3.70 -9.01 -3.62
C PHE A 154 -4.33 -9.25 -2.26
N ALA A 155 -5.04 -10.38 -2.10
CA ALA A 155 -5.74 -10.69 -0.87
C ALA A 155 -4.80 -10.98 0.31
N ILE A 156 -3.56 -11.40 0.05
CA ILE A 156 -2.66 -11.90 1.09
C ILE A 156 -1.45 -10.98 1.27
N LEU A 157 -0.57 -10.91 0.28
CA LEU A 157 0.76 -10.32 0.46
C LEU A 157 0.75 -8.81 0.75
N PRO A 158 0.05 -7.96 -0.02
CA PRO A 158 0.00 -6.53 0.25
C PRO A 158 -0.64 -6.20 1.60
N LYS A 159 -1.63 -7.00 2.03
CA LYS A 159 -2.29 -6.79 3.33
C LYS A 159 -1.38 -7.12 4.50
N ILE A 160 -0.64 -8.23 4.42
CA ILE A 160 0.35 -8.59 5.45
C ILE A 160 1.42 -7.50 5.54
N ALA A 161 1.95 -7.05 4.40
CA ALA A 161 2.95 -6.00 4.35
C ALA A 161 2.44 -4.69 4.97
N ALA A 162 1.24 -4.26 4.58
CA ALA A 162 0.62 -3.03 5.10
C ALA A 162 0.30 -3.13 6.60
N LEU A 163 -0.19 -4.29 7.08
CA LEU A 163 -0.42 -4.53 8.52
C LEU A 163 0.88 -4.47 9.33
N THR A 164 1.95 -5.09 8.83
CA THR A 164 3.25 -5.07 9.48
C THR A 164 3.77 -3.64 9.64
N VAL A 165 3.65 -2.84 8.60
CA VAL A 165 4.04 -1.42 8.63
C VAL A 165 3.12 -0.61 9.53
N PHE A 166 1.82 -0.87 9.51
CA PHE A 166 0.84 -0.22 10.37
C PHE A 166 1.22 -0.39 11.85
N ILE A 167 1.50 -1.62 12.27
CA ILE A 167 1.94 -1.92 13.63
C ILE A 167 3.28 -1.24 13.92
N ARG A 168 4.25 -1.36 13.03
CA ARG A 168 5.56 -0.75 13.21
C ARG A 168 5.48 0.77 13.32
N PHE A 169 4.60 1.42 12.56
CA PHE A 169 4.38 2.85 12.60
C PHE A 169 3.88 3.33 13.96
N LEU A 170 2.95 2.59 14.55
CA LEU A 170 2.43 2.91 15.88
C LEU A 170 3.49 2.72 16.99
N TYR A 171 4.25 1.62 16.94
CA TYR A 171 5.19 1.25 18.00
C TYR A 171 6.59 1.86 17.89
N VAL A 172 6.99 2.43 16.75
CA VAL A 172 8.31 3.04 16.59
C VAL A 172 8.22 4.57 16.62
N PRO A 173 7.75 5.28 15.56
CA PRO A 173 7.73 6.74 15.60
C PRO A 173 6.71 7.33 16.56
N PHE A 174 5.59 6.64 16.85
CA PHE A 174 4.47 7.18 17.64
C PHE A 174 4.26 6.50 19.00
N ALA A 175 5.27 5.79 19.51
CA ALA A 175 5.20 5.12 20.80
C ALA A 175 4.92 6.09 21.98
N ASN A 176 5.36 7.33 21.89
CA ASN A 176 5.20 8.33 22.96
C ASN A 176 3.80 8.96 23.03
N ILE A 177 2.91 8.66 22.09
CA ILE A 177 1.53 9.18 22.06
C ILE A 177 0.48 8.07 22.05
N VAL A 178 0.77 6.98 22.76
CA VAL A 178 -0.11 5.79 22.87
C VAL A 178 -1.54 6.14 23.29
N ASP A 179 -1.72 7.13 24.13
CA ASP A 179 -3.04 7.56 24.62
C ASP A 179 -3.90 8.23 23.54
N GLN A 180 -3.36 8.50 22.36
CA GLN A 180 -4.06 9.18 21.25
C GLN A 180 -4.48 8.25 20.09
N TRP A 181 -4.06 6.98 20.11
CA TRP A 181 -4.41 6.02 19.07
C TRP A 181 -4.82 4.65 19.61
#